data_91709f764be83289aedc8334119b05ab
#
_entry.id   91709f764be83289aedc8334119b05ab
#
_cell.length_a   1.000
_cell.length_b   1.000
_cell.length_c   1.000
_cell.angle_alpha   90.00
_cell.angle_beta   90.00
_cell.angle_gamma   90.00
#
_symmetry.space_group_name_H-M   'P 1'
#
loop_
_entity.id
_entity.type
_entity.pdbx_description
1 polymer ?
#
loop_
_entity_poly.entity_id
_entity_poly.type
_entity_poly.pdbx_seq_one_letter_code
_entity_poly.pdbx_strand_id
1 'polypeptide(L)'
;MKTRKYPGKGSKSGRNGAKGVENMHRKYRKLVSAGLVLTMAGAMTLQGCGQKEKTGKTEIELVQYKPEAVKTFEKIEEEFNRTHNDIHLTIESPNDAMTVLKTRFIREDNPDIIGIGGDVNYSNFIDSDMLMDISDYKGLEDIKEAYKEIDKNLEFVPEKGTYAVPYVANAAGILYNKEMFEEHGWKIPTTWDELMSLCQEIQNAGIQPFYFGFKDTWTCLAPWN
;
A
#
# COMPACT_ATOMS: atom_id res chain seq x y z
N MET A 1 25.59 13.99 59.37
CA MET A 1 25.90 13.02 60.43
C MET A 1 26.85 11.96 59.85
N LYS A 2 28.06 11.92 60.40
CA LYS A 2 29.17 10.95 60.28
C LYS A 2 29.65 10.50 58.87
N THR A 3 30.68 11.19 58.43
CA THR A 3 31.69 10.77 57.43
C THR A 3 32.58 9.65 57.99
N ARG A 4 32.83 8.59 57.25
CA ARG A 4 33.89 7.59 57.50
C ARG A 4 35.04 7.78 56.55
N LYS A 5 36.18 8.21 56.99
CA LYS A 5 37.50 8.17 56.32
C LYS A 5 38.07 6.76 56.39
N TYR A 6 38.70 6.29 55.33
CA TYR A 6 39.62 5.15 55.33
C TYR A 6 41.02 5.62 54.91
N PRO A 7 42.07 5.11 55.51
CA PRO A 7 43.43 5.58 55.29
C PRO A 7 44.14 4.89 54.14
N GLY A 8 45.00 5.64 53.48
CA GLY A 8 45.84 5.17 52.43
C GLY A 8 46.98 4.28 52.89
N LYS A 9 47.35 3.32 52.00
CA LYS A 9 48.68 2.68 52.06
C LYS A 9 49.29 2.78 50.61
N GLY A 10 50.35 3.50 50.51
CA GLY A 10 51.20 3.55 49.33
C GLY A 10 52.04 2.25 49.17
N SER A 11 52.18 1.83 47.93
CA SER A 11 53.22 0.87 47.56
C SER A 11 53.83 1.34 46.25
N LYS A 12 55.12 1.64 46.29
CA LYS A 12 56.00 1.88 45.15
C LYS A 12 56.44 0.51 44.59
N SER A 13 56.04 0.18 43.39
CA SER A 13 56.80 -0.82 42.58
C SER A 13 56.30 -0.77 41.13
N GLY A 14 57.23 -0.69 40.19
CA GLY A 14 57.02 -1.20 38.83
C GLY A 14 57.11 -0.20 37.68
N ARG A 15 58.23 0.54 37.52
CA ARG A 15 58.53 1.37 36.32
C ARG A 15 58.92 0.57 35.07
N ASN A 16 59.07 -0.74 35.15
CA ASN A 16 59.59 -1.55 34.03
C ASN A 16 58.51 -2.32 33.23
N GLY A 17 57.28 -2.33 33.70
CA GLY A 17 56.17 -2.99 32.95
C GLY A 17 55.52 -2.09 31.89
N ALA A 18 55.61 -0.77 32.03
CA ALA A 18 54.90 0.15 31.16
C ALA A 18 55.41 0.23 29.71
N LYS A 19 56.72 0.08 29.49
CA LYS A 19 57.32 0.18 28.15
C LYS A 19 57.03 -1.05 27.26
N GLY A 20 56.81 -2.20 27.85
CA GLY A 20 56.46 -3.43 27.09
C GLY A 20 55.03 -3.42 26.57
N VAL A 21 54.10 -2.92 27.37
CA VAL A 21 52.68 -2.84 27.03
C VAL A 21 52.41 -1.76 25.99
N GLU A 22 53.12 -0.63 26.06
CA GLU A 22 52.99 0.48 25.11
C GLU A 22 53.45 0.11 23.71
N ASN A 23 54.55 -0.67 23.58
CA ASN A 23 55.04 -1.17 22.30
C ASN A 23 54.10 -2.25 21.71
N MET A 24 53.45 -3.04 22.51
CA MET A 24 52.52 -4.04 22.07
C MET A 24 51.22 -3.37 21.55
N HIS A 25 50.70 -2.38 22.24
CA HIS A 25 49.54 -1.60 21.78
C HIS A 25 49.83 -0.82 20.50
N ARG A 26 51.04 -0.34 20.30
CA ARG A 26 51.43 0.36 19.07
C ARG A 26 51.54 -0.59 17.85
N LYS A 27 51.96 -1.85 18.03
CA LYS A 27 51.93 -2.88 16.98
C LYS A 27 50.49 -3.33 16.65
N TYR A 28 49.67 -3.54 17.64
CA TYR A 28 48.27 -3.89 17.42
C TYR A 28 47.48 -2.77 16.75
N ARG A 29 47.69 -1.52 17.10
CA ARG A 29 47.06 -0.37 16.41
C ARG A 29 47.45 -0.27 14.94
N LYS A 30 48.68 -0.58 14.58
CA LYS A 30 49.10 -0.61 13.16
C LYS A 30 48.54 -1.79 12.39
N LEU A 31 48.36 -2.95 13.03
CA LEU A 31 47.74 -4.12 12.42
C LEU A 31 46.22 -3.95 12.26
N VAL A 32 45.54 -3.36 13.24
CA VAL A 32 44.10 -3.07 13.20
C VAL A 32 43.78 -1.98 12.15
N SER A 33 44.62 -0.93 12.05
CA SER A 33 44.43 0.11 11.03
C SER A 33 44.70 -0.41 9.60
N ALA A 34 45.66 -1.32 9.40
CA ALA A 34 45.90 -1.95 8.11
C ALA A 34 44.78 -2.93 7.72
N GLY A 35 44.23 -3.67 8.68
CA GLY A 35 43.07 -4.54 8.47
C GLY A 35 41.79 -3.78 8.15
N LEU A 36 41.56 -2.62 8.78
CA LEU A 36 40.37 -1.79 8.55
C LEU A 36 40.39 -1.12 7.16
N VAL A 37 41.59 -0.76 6.65
CA VAL A 37 41.71 -0.17 5.32
C VAL A 37 41.51 -1.22 4.24
N LEU A 38 41.98 -2.48 4.44
CA LEU A 38 41.71 -3.57 3.48
C LEU A 38 40.23 -3.99 3.44
N THR A 39 39.52 -3.95 4.58
CA THR A 39 38.08 -4.25 4.61
C THR A 39 37.23 -3.15 3.98
N MET A 40 37.62 -1.88 4.05
CA MET A 40 36.97 -0.79 3.33
C MET A 40 37.19 -0.83 1.82
N ALA A 41 38.39 -1.26 1.36
CA ALA A 41 38.63 -1.40 -0.07
C ALA A 41 37.91 -2.61 -0.70
N GLY A 42 37.62 -3.66 0.08
CA GLY A 42 36.79 -4.81 -0.35
C GLY A 42 35.30 -4.58 -0.36
N ALA A 43 34.80 -3.61 0.42
CA ALA A 43 33.36 -3.29 0.50
C ALA A 43 32.88 -2.41 -0.67
N MET A 44 33.77 -1.74 -1.41
CA MET A 44 33.41 -0.93 -2.58
C MET A 44 33.13 -1.71 -3.85
N THR A 45 33.42 -3.02 -3.89
CA THR A 45 33.18 -3.86 -5.08
C THR A 45 31.88 -4.67 -5.02
N LEU A 46 31.06 -4.54 -3.94
CA LEU A 46 29.76 -5.20 -3.78
C LEU A 46 28.59 -4.22 -3.90
N GLN A 47 28.78 -3.03 -4.43
CA GLN A 47 27.68 -2.25 -4.99
C GLN A 47 27.32 -2.88 -6.35
N GLY A 48 26.71 -4.04 -6.30
CA GLY A 48 25.83 -4.52 -7.34
C GLY A 48 24.62 -3.61 -7.38
N CYS A 49 24.76 -2.41 -7.95
CA CYS A 49 23.64 -1.78 -8.62
C CYS A 49 23.16 -2.82 -9.64
N GLY A 50 21.99 -3.40 -9.37
CA GLY A 50 21.20 -3.99 -10.43
C GLY A 50 20.95 -2.88 -11.44
N GLN A 51 21.84 -2.76 -12.39
CA GLN A 51 21.69 -1.91 -13.54
C GLN A 51 20.51 -2.56 -14.28
N LYS A 52 19.27 -2.02 -14.07
CA LYS A 52 18.18 -2.27 -15.00
C LYS A 52 18.79 -1.98 -16.38
N GLU A 53 18.86 -2.97 -17.24
CA GLU A 53 19.25 -2.76 -18.64
C GLU A 53 18.37 -1.63 -19.14
N LYS A 54 18.99 -0.53 -19.57
CA LYS A 54 18.26 0.57 -20.19
C LYS A 54 17.77 0.04 -21.53
N THR A 55 16.54 -0.45 -21.54
CA THR A 55 15.86 -0.99 -22.74
C THR A 55 15.67 0.08 -23.83
N GLY A 56 15.97 1.33 -23.52
CA GLY A 56 15.70 2.47 -24.40
C GLY A 56 14.22 2.87 -24.42
N LYS A 57 13.37 2.14 -23.66
CA LYS A 57 11.95 2.42 -23.50
C LYS A 57 11.72 3.30 -22.28
N THR A 58 10.60 4.01 -22.28
CA THR A 58 10.09 4.67 -21.08
C THR A 58 9.47 3.62 -20.16
N GLU A 59 10.01 3.48 -18.96
CA GLU A 59 9.45 2.57 -17.94
C GLU A 59 8.29 3.28 -17.24
N ILE A 60 7.13 2.60 -17.14
CA ILE A 60 5.94 3.06 -16.44
C ILE A 60 5.50 1.98 -15.47
N GLU A 61 5.22 2.37 -14.24
CA GLU A 61 4.76 1.48 -13.18
C GLU A 61 3.32 1.79 -12.79
N LEU A 62 2.49 0.75 -12.75
CA LEU A 62 1.13 0.80 -12.22
C LEU A 62 1.04 -0.08 -10.98
N VAL A 63 0.61 0.48 -9.85
CA VAL A 63 0.27 -0.29 -8.66
C VAL A 63 -1.25 -0.34 -8.50
N GLN A 64 -1.83 -1.55 -8.49
CA GLN A 64 -3.27 -1.76 -8.40
C GLN A 64 -3.67 -2.54 -7.14
N TYR A 65 -4.92 -2.35 -6.67
CA TYR A 65 -5.39 -2.83 -5.37
C TYR A 65 -6.32 -4.05 -5.41
N LYS A 66 -6.64 -4.59 -6.61
CA LYS A 66 -7.57 -5.72 -6.78
C LYS A 66 -6.84 -7.05 -6.89
N PRO A 67 -6.61 -7.78 -5.78
CA PRO A 67 -5.91 -9.07 -5.82
C PRO A 67 -6.68 -10.13 -6.62
N GLU A 68 -8.00 -10.01 -6.71
CA GLU A 68 -8.84 -10.91 -7.51
C GLU A 68 -8.64 -10.73 -9.02
N ALA A 69 -8.09 -9.59 -9.46
CA ALA A 69 -7.90 -9.25 -10.85
C ALA A 69 -6.45 -9.45 -11.35
N VAL A 70 -5.53 -9.97 -10.53
CA VAL A 70 -4.10 -10.14 -10.86
C VAL A 70 -3.91 -10.77 -12.24
N LYS A 71 -4.54 -11.91 -12.52
CA LYS A 71 -4.44 -12.60 -13.81
C LYS A 71 -4.93 -11.77 -15.01
N THR A 72 -5.85 -10.84 -14.77
CA THR A 72 -6.34 -9.93 -15.80
C THR A 72 -5.31 -8.85 -16.07
N PHE A 73 -4.72 -8.30 -15.01
CA PHE A 73 -3.68 -7.29 -15.14
C PHE A 73 -2.39 -7.84 -15.73
N GLU A 74 -1.99 -9.08 -15.42
CA GLU A 74 -0.86 -9.77 -16.08
C GLU A 74 -1.05 -9.84 -17.61
N LYS A 75 -2.28 -10.16 -18.08
CA LYS A 75 -2.58 -10.18 -19.51
C LYS A 75 -2.59 -8.78 -20.13
N ILE A 76 -3.05 -7.77 -19.40
CA ILE A 76 -3.02 -6.38 -19.85
C ILE A 76 -1.57 -5.92 -20.00
N GLU A 77 -0.71 -6.20 -19.04
CA GLU A 77 0.72 -5.89 -19.07
C GLU A 77 1.40 -6.56 -20.28
N GLU A 78 1.18 -7.87 -20.45
CA GLU A 78 1.73 -8.63 -21.56
C GLU A 78 1.30 -8.05 -22.91
N GLU A 79 0.00 -7.79 -23.10
CA GLU A 79 -0.55 -7.24 -24.34
C GLU A 79 -0.08 -5.81 -24.59
N PHE A 80 -0.03 -4.98 -23.56
CA PHE A 80 0.49 -3.62 -23.66
C PHE A 80 1.95 -3.63 -24.13
N ASN A 81 2.79 -4.41 -23.47
CA ASN A 81 4.21 -4.51 -23.77
C ASN A 81 4.49 -5.13 -25.15
N ARG A 82 3.57 -5.99 -25.65
CA ARG A 82 3.64 -6.55 -26.98
C ARG A 82 3.32 -5.53 -28.09
N THR A 83 2.42 -4.58 -27.79
CA THR A 83 1.91 -3.61 -28.78
C THR A 83 2.63 -2.27 -28.75
N HIS A 84 3.36 -1.96 -27.68
CA HIS A 84 4.11 -0.71 -27.49
C HIS A 84 5.61 -0.95 -27.43
N ASN A 85 6.34 -0.33 -28.38
CA ASN A 85 7.78 -0.54 -28.50
C ASN A 85 8.62 0.52 -27.79
N ASP A 86 8.04 1.64 -27.45
CA ASP A 86 8.64 2.82 -26.84
C ASP A 86 8.37 2.96 -25.33
N ILE A 87 7.39 2.21 -24.83
CA ILE A 87 7.00 2.17 -23.42
C ILE A 87 7.10 0.73 -22.92
N HIS A 88 7.51 0.57 -21.68
CA HIS A 88 7.43 -0.69 -20.97
C HIS A 88 6.62 -0.49 -19.68
N LEU A 89 5.49 -1.19 -19.58
CA LEU A 89 4.59 -1.16 -18.44
C LEU A 89 4.91 -2.32 -17.50
N THR A 90 5.00 -2.03 -16.22
CA THR A 90 5.05 -3.02 -15.14
C THR A 90 3.84 -2.82 -14.24
N ILE A 91 3.11 -3.90 -13.91
CA ILE A 91 1.93 -3.85 -13.05
C ILE A 91 2.18 -4.63 -11.76
N GLU A 92 2.18 -3.94 -10.65
CA GLU A 92 2.26 -4.54 -9.32
C GLU A 92 0.88 -4.69 -8.68
N SER A 93 0.62 -5.85 -8.08
CA SER A 93 -0.66 -6.21 -7.46
C SER A 93 -0.44 -6.72 -6.02
N PRO A 94 0.05 -5.89 -5.11
CA PRO A 94 0.32 -6.32 -3.74
C PRO A 94 -0.98 -6.60 -2.97
N ASN A 95 -0.96 -7.57 -2.05
CA ASN A 95 -2.13 -7.94 -1.24
C ASN A 95 -2.67 -6.77 -0.40
N ASP A 96 -1.80 -5.88 0.06
CA ASP A 96 -2.16 -4.65 0.79
C ASP A 96 -1.62 -3.43 0.04
N ALA A 97 -2.19 -3.17 -1.13
CA ALA A 97 -1.78 -2.08 -2.01
C ALA A 97 -1.84 -0.72 -1.32
N MET A 98 -2.83 -0.49 -0.46
CA MET A 98 -2.98 0.81 0.20
C MET A 98 -1.86 1.09 1.21
N THR A 99 -1.41 0.09 1.97
CA THR A 99 -0.26 0.24 2.87
C THR A 99 1.04 0.41 2.08
N VAL A 100 1.19 -0.32 0.98
CA VAL A 100 2.34 -0.18 0.07
C VAL A 100 2.39 1.24 -0.51
N LEU A 101 1.30 1.73 -1.10
CA LEU A 101 1.22 3.09 -1.68
C LEU A 101 1.52 4.17 -0.64
N LYS A 102 0.89 4.14 0.53
CA LYS A 102 1.15 5.11 1.61
C LYS A 102 2.62 5.10 2.04
N THR A 103 3.24 3.92 2.10
CA THR A 103 4.66 3.80 2.45
C THR A 103 5.56 4.36 1.37
N ARG A 104 5.25 4.10 0.10
CA ARG A 104 6.00 4.62 -1.05
C ARG A 104 5.89 6.13 -1.15
N PHE A 105 4.70 6.71 -0.96
CA PHE A 105 4.48 8.15 -0.95
C PHE A 105 5.33 8.86 0.13
N ILE A 106 5.40 8.29 1.36
CA ILE A 106 6.26 8.84 2.42
C ILE A 106 7.75 8.82 2.04
N ARG A 107 8.16 7.88 1.20
CA ARG A 107 9.54 7.74 0.73
C ARG A 107 9.84 8.50 -0.55
N GLU A 108 8.87 9.21 -1.10
CA GLU A 108 8.96 9.87 -2.40
C GLU A 108 9.30 8.88 -3.54
N ASP A 109 8.92 7.61 -3.38
CA ASP A 109 9.07 6.52 -4.35
C ASP A 109 7.70 6.22 -4.98
N ASN A 110 7.18 7.17 -5.72
CA ASN A 110 5.82 7.13 -6.25
C ASN A 110 5.76 6.27 -7.51
N PRO A 111 4.76 5.38 -7.67
CA PRO A 111 4.47 4.78 -8.97
C PRO A 111 3.90 5.85 -9.92
N ASP A 112 4.01 5.62 -11.24
CA ASP A 112 3.47 6.53 -12.24
C ASP A 112 1.95 6.52 -12.29
N ILE A 113 1.36 5.34 -12.06
CA ILE A 113 -0.09 5.14 -12.08
C ILE A 113 -0.51 4.34 -10.85
N ILE A 114 -1.63 4.72 -10.25
CA ILE A 114 -2.24 3.96 -9.16
C ILE A 114 -3.66 3.53 -9.53
N GLY A 115 -3.98 2.25 -9.26
CA GLY A 115 -5.34 1.72 -9.35
C GLY A 115 -5.89 1.54 -7.94
N ILE A 116 -6.84 2.37 -7.55
CA ILE A 116 -7.43 2.40 -6.21
C ILE A 116 -8.96 2.33 -6.27
N GLY A 117 -9.61 2.08 -5.15
CA GLY A 117 -11.07 2.19 -5.03
C GLY A 117 -11.52 3.65 -4.99
N GLY A 118 -12.73 3.88 -5.50
CA GLY A 118 -13.44 5.14 -5.26
C GLY A 118 -13.95 5.17 -3.83
N ASP A 119 -13.08 5.55 -2.91
CA ASP A 119 -13.35 5.60 -1.47
C ASP A 119 -12.59 6.78 -0.81
N VAL A 120 -12.62 6.83 0.51
CA VAL A 120 -11.95 7.87 1.30
C VAL A 120 -10.45 8.03 1.00
N ASN A 121 -9.78 7.01 0.48
CA ASN A 121 -8.36 7.12 0.13
C ASN A 121 -8.17 7.98 -1.12
N TYR A 122 -9.10 7.91 -2.09
CA TYR A 122 -9.09 8.79 -3.26
C TYR A 122 -9.15 10.26 -2.82
N SER A 123 -10.11 10.62 -1.96
CA SER A 123 -10.24 11.97 -1.40
C SER A 123 -8.99 12.42 -0.65
N ASN A 124 -8.42 11.56 0.20
CA ASN A 124 -7.19 11.87 0.93
C ASN A 124 -5.99 12.12 0.01
N PHE A 125 -5.91 11.41 -1.12
CA PHE A 125 -4.81 11.61 -2.07
C PHE A 125 -4.95 12.93 -2.84
N ILE A 126 -6.17 13.35 -3.18
CA ILE A 126 -6.44 14.70 -3.74
C ILE A 126 -6.03 15.77 -2.75
N ASP A 127 -6.55 15.72 -1.51
CA ASP A 127 -6.30 16.71 -0.47
C ASP A 127 -4.80 16.82 -0.09
N SER A 128 -4.03 15.79 -0.40
CA SER A 128 -2.58 15.74 -0.13
C SER A 128 -1.72 16.06 -1.35
N ASP A 129 -2.32 16.58 -2.43
CA ASP A 129 -1.64 16.89 -3.71
C ASP A 129 -0.85 15.69 -4.31
N MET A 130 -1.34 14.46 -4.08
CA MET A 130 -0.68 13.25 -4.54
C MET A 130 -1.13 12.81 -5.94
N LEU A 131 -2.22 13.38 -6.45
CA LEU A 131 -2.77 13.06 -7.76
C LEU A 131 -2.62 14.25 -8.71
N MET A 132 -2.24 13.95 -9.93
CA MET A 132 -2.10 14.95 -10.98
C MET A 132 -3.48 15.28 -11.58
N ASP A 133 -3.74 16.56 -11.84
CA ASP A 133 -4.88 16.98 -12.66
C ASP A 133 -4.69 16.49 -14.11
N ILE A 134 -5.62 15.67 -14.57
CA ILE A 134 -5.64 15.07 -15.89
C ILE A 134 -6.76 15.64 -16.79
N SER A 135 -7.33 16.79 -16.43
CA SER A 135 -8.47 17.39 -17.15
C SER A 135 -8.23 17.58 -18.64
N ASP A 136 -6.96 17.80 -19.04
CA ASP A 136 -6.58 18.03 -20.43
C ASP A 136 -6.28 16.72 -21.22
N TYR A 137 -6.43 15.55 -20.58
CA TYR A 137 -6.14 14.27 -21.23
C TYR A 137 -7.25 13.88 -22.20
N LYS A 138 -6.83 13.46 -23.41
CA LYS A 138 -7.76 12.94 -24.42
C LYS A 138 -8.36 11.61 -23.96
N GLY A 139 -9.62 11.41 -24.28
CA GLY A 139 -10.36 10.19 -23.94
C GLY A 139 -11.21 10.34 -22.68
N LEU A 140 -11.08 11.42 -21.90
CA LEU A 140 -12.00 11.72 -20.82
C LEU A 140 -13.42 11.98 -21.30
N GLU A 141 -13.56 12.45 -22.53
CA GLU A 141 -14.86 12.62 -23.21
C GLU A 141 -15.59 11.31 -23.46
N ASP A 142 -14.88 10.19 -23.58
CA ASP A 142 -15.46 8.87 -23.77
C ASP A 142 -16.01 8.26 -22.47
N ILE A 143 -15.65 8.83 -21.32
CA ILE A 143 -16.15 8.40 -20.01
C ILE A 143 -17.58 8.90 -19.80
N LYS A 144 -18.48 7.98 -19.45
CA LYS A 144 -19.87 8.34 -19.14
C LYS A 144 -19.95 9.33 -17.99
N GLU A 145 -20.76 10.38 -18.16
CA GLU A 145 -20.90 11.45 -17.18
C GLU A 145 -21.26 10.93 -15.78
N ALA A 146 -22.14 9.94 -15.69
CA ALA A 146 -22.53 9.35 -14.41
C ALA A 146 -21.33 8.81 -13.58
N TYR A 147 -20.28 8.32 -14.24
CA TYR A 147 -19.08 7.87 -13.51
C TYR A 147 -18.17 9.03 -13.09
N LYS A 148 -18.09 10.07 -13.90
CA LYS A 148 -17.38 11.32 -13.54
C LYS A 148 -18.05 12.02 -12.36
N GLU A 149 -19.38 12.01 -12.33
CA GLU A 149 -20.15 12.55 -11.20
C GLU A 149 -19.91 11.75 -9.90
N ILE A 150 -19.77 10.41 -10.00
CA ILE A 150 -19.44 9.58 -8.84
C ILE A 150 -18.06 9.98 -8.29
N ASP A 151 -17.04 10.10 -9.15
CA ASP A 151 -15.71 10.50 -8.71
C ASP A 151 -15.72 11.89 -8.05
N LYS A 152 -16.47 12.84 -8.61
CA LYS A 152 -16.65 14.17 -8.02
C LYS A 152 -17.34 14.13 -6.64
N ASN A 153 -18.32 13.27 -6.46
CA ASN A 153 -19.04 13.12 -5.18
C ASN A 153 -18.18 12.45 -4.11
N LEU A 154 -17.07 11.80 -4.49
CA LEU A 154 -16.12 11.20 -3.56
C LEU A 154 -15.08 12.21 -3.04
N GLU A 155 -14.94 13.38 -3.66
CA GLU A 155 -14.04 14.43 -3.20
C GLU A 155 -14.57 15.10 -1.93
N PHE A 156 -13.74 15.28 -0.89
CA PHE A 156 -14.16 15.98 0.34
C PHE A 156 -14.49 17.45 0.06
N VAL A 157 -13.67 18.07 -0.76
CA VAL A 157 -13.91 19.40 -1.30
C VAL A 157 -13.84 19.27 -2.82
N PRO A 158 -14.97 19.39 -3.54
CA PRO A 158 -14.96 19.27 -5.00
C PRO A 158 -14.00 20.23 -5.66
N GLU A 159 -12.95 19.72 -6.28
CA GLU A 159 -11.97 20.48 -7.02
C GLU A 159 -12.43 20.70 -8.46
N LYS A 160 -11.80 21.67 -9.15
CA LYS A 160 -12.12 21.93 -10.57
C LYS A 160 -11.50 20.88 -11.50
N GLY A 161 -10.40 20.27 -11.10
CA GLY A 161 -9.64 19.30 -11.87
C GLY A 161 -10.34 17.95 -12.00
N THR A 162 -9.76 17.07 -12.79
CA THR A 162 -10.10 15.65 -12.90
C THR A 162 -8.88 14.85 -12.46
N TYR A 163 -9.01 13.99 -11.46
CA TYR A 163 -7.88 13.32 -10.82
C TYR A 163 -7.89 11.81 -11.01
N ALA A 164 -8.95 11.26 -11.60
CA ALA A 164 -9.06 9.82 -11.84
C ALA A 164 -9.79 9.51 -13.16
N VAL A 165 -9.50 8.32 -13.68
CA VAL A 165 -10.25 7.70 -14.77
C VAL A 165 -10.95 6.47 -14.20
N PRO A 166 -12.28 6.45 -14.11
CA PRO A 166 -13.02 5.26 -13.69
C PRO A 166 -12.90 4.17 -14.76
N TYR A 167 -12.26 3.06 -14.40
CA TYR A 167 -12.03 1.94 -15.34
C TYR A 167 -12.91 0.72 -15.05
N VAL A 168 -13.54 0.68 -13.87
CA VAL A 168 -14.48 -0.38 -13.47
C VAL A 168 -15.51 0.19 -12.51
N ALA A 169 -16.75 -0.24 -12.65
CA ALA A 169 -17.82 0.08 -11.72
C ALA A 169 -18.13 -1.12 -10.82
N ASN A 170 -18.37 -0.85 -9.55
CA ASN A 170 -18.90 -1.83 -8.61
C ASN A 170 -20.38 -1.51 -8.34
N ALA A 171 -21.17 -2.55 -8.14
CA ALA A 171 -22.55 -2.41 -7.69
C ALA A 171 -22.72 -3.10 -6.34
N ALA A 172 -23.26 -2.40 -5.36
CA ALA A 172 -23.70 -3.00 -4.11
C ALA A 172 -25.15 -3.51 -4.23
N GLY A 173 -25.48 -4.56 -3.49
CA GLY A 173 -26.81 -5.11 -3.50
C GLY A 173 -26.99 -6.22 -2.47
N ILE A 174 -28.24 -6.61 -2.27
CA ILE A 174 -28.60 -7.73 -1.39
C ILE A 174 -28.84 -8.96 -2.26
N LEU A 175 -28.09 -10.00 -1.99
CA LEU A 175 -28.31 -11.31 -2.60
C LEU A 175 -29.33 -12.07 -1.77
N TYR A 176 -30.27 -12.73 -2.46
CA TYR A 176 -31.27 -13.56 -1.79
C TYR A 176 -31.33 -14.96 -2.40
N ASN A 177 -31.70 -15.95 -1.59
CA ASN A 177 -31.93 -17.31 -2.05
C ASN A 177 -33.30 -17.42 -2.70
N LYS A 178 -33.36 -17.59 -4.03
CA LYS A 178 -34.61 -17.67 -4.80
C LYS A 178 -35.49 -18.84 -4.38
N GLU A 179 -34.90 -20.03 -4.21
CA GLU A 179 -35.65 -21.23 -3.84
C GLU A 179 -36.32 -21.07 -2.47
N MET A 180 -35.61 -20.50 -1.50
CA MET A 180 -36.16 -20.21 -0.16
C MET A 180 -37.29 -19.18 -0.22
N PHE A 181 -37.18 -18.16 -1.06
CA PHE A 181 -38.23 -17.16 -1.26
C PHE A 181 -39.48 -17.77 -1.88
N GLU A 182 -39.31 -18.65 -2.88
CA GLU A 182 -40.42 -19.39 -3.53
C GLU A 182 -41.12 -20.34 -2.53
N GLU A 183 -40.32 -21.11 -1.78
CA GLU A 183 -40.83 -22.06 -0.77
C GLU A 183 -41.73 -21.41 0.30
N HIS A 184 -41.29 -20.23 0.78
CA HIS A 184 -42.00 -19.47 1.81
C HIS A 184 -42.99 -18.44 1.26
N GLY A 185 -43.07 -18.26 -0.05
CA GLY A 185 -43.93 -17.27 -0.69
C GLY A 185 -43.55 -15.81 -0.41
N TRP A 186 -42.29 -15.57 -0.05
CA TRP A 186 -41.77 -14.23 0.20
C TRP A 186 -41.60 -13.42 -1.07
N LYS A 187 -41.83 -12.11 -0.96
CA LYS A 187 -41.69 -11.17 -2.06
C LYS A 187 -40.42 -10.35 -1.88
N ILE A 188 -39.79 -9.97 -3.01
CA ILE A 188 -38.64 -9.06 -3.01
C ILE A 188 -39.14 -7.68 -2.55
N PRO A 189 -38.60 -7.10 -1.47
CA PRO A 189 -38.99 -5.80 -0.99
C PRO A 189 -38.53 -4.70 -1.93
N THR A 190 -39.35 -3.65 -2.07
CA THR A 190 -39.04 -2.47 -2.91
C THR A 190 -38.86 -1.21 -2.06
N THR A 191 -39.21 -1.28 -0.77
CA THR A 191 -39.04 -0.20 0.19
C THR A 191 -38.33 -0.69 1.44
N TRP A 192 -37.80 0.24 2.23
CA TRP A 192 -37.19 -0.07 3.52
C TRP A 192 -38.16 -0.75 4.49
N ASP A 193 -39.41 -0.26 4.56
CA ASP A 193 -40.43 -0.82 5.46
C ASP A 193 -40.81 -2.24 5.06
N GLU A 194 -40.91 -2.52 3.74
CA GLU A 194 -41.15 -3.88 3.25
C GLU A 194 -39.94 -4.79 3.59
N LEU A 195 -38.73 -4.29 3.50
CA LEU A 195 -37.52 -5.04 3.89
C LEU A 195 -37.56 -5.38 5.39
N MET A 196 -37.88 -4.43 6.24
CA MET A 196 -38.00 -4.66 7.69
C MET A 196 -39.11 -5.65 8.02
N SER A 197 -40.28 -5.55 7.35
CA SER A 197 -41.39 -6.48 7.50
C SER A 197 -40.98 -7.90 7.07
N LEU A 198 -40.31 -8.03 5.93
CA LEU A 198 -39.78 -9.32 5.45
C LEU A 198 -38.79 -9.91 6.43
N CYS A 199 -37.90 -9.11 7.00
CA CYS A 199 -36.95 -9.59 8.01
C CYS A 199 -37.68 -10.19 9.22
N GLN A 200 -38.79 -9.58 9.66
CA GLN A 200 -39.59 -10.10 10.75
C GLN A 200 -40.30 -11.42 10.37
N GLU A 201 -40.79 -11.52 9.13
CA GLU A 201 -41.42 -12.77 8.63
C GLU A 201 -40.38 -13.91 8.59
N ILE A 202 -39.18 -13.64 8.06
CA ILE A 202 -38.08 -14.61 8.00
C ILE A 202 -37.70 -15.05 9.41
N GLN A 203 -37.59 -14.11 10.35
CA GLN A 203 -37.26 -14.41 11.75
C GLN A 203 -38.36 -15.26 12.41
N ASN A 204 -39.65 -15.00 12.14
CA ASN A 204 -40.78 -15.77 12.65
C ASN A 204 -40.79 -17.21 12.08
N ALA A 205 -40.24 -17.41 10.89
CA ALA A 205 -40.00 -18.73 10.30
C ALA A 205 -38.79 -19.47 10.94
N GLY A 206 -38.11 -18.87 11.91
CA GLY A 206 -36.93 -19.44 12.58
C GLY A 206 -35.66 -19.35 11.77
N ILE A 207 -35.64 -18.50 10.75
CA ILE A 207 -34.50 -18.29 9.84
C ILE A 207 -33.86 -16.94 10.14
N GLN A 208 -32.54 -16.85 10.00
CA GLN A 208 -31.82 -15.58 10.14
C GLN A 208 -31.99 -14.72 8.88
N PRO A 209 -32.53 -13.49 8.99
CA PRO A 209 -32.82 -12.64 7.84
C PRO A 209 -31.58 -12.21 7.04
N PHE A 210 -30.49 -11.87 7.73
CA PHE A 210 -29.26 -11.42 7.12
C PHE A 210 -28.06 -12.21 7.61
N TYR A 211 -27.12 -12.42 6.71
CA TYR A 211 -25.80 -12.90 7.03
C TYR A 211 -24.75 -11.86 6.60
N PHE A 212 -23.90 -11.43 7.54
CA PHE A 212 -22.84 -10.47 7.30
C PHE A 212 -21.50 -11.09 7.67
N GLY A 213 -20.47 -10.86 6.85
CA GLY A 213 -19.12 -11.36 7.10
C GLY A 213 -18.44 -10.72 8.30
N PHE A 214 -18.47 -9.41 8.41
CA PHE A 214 -17.95 -8.53 9.48
C PHE A 214 -16.52 -8.86 9.99
N LYS A 215 -15.84 -9.81 9.37
CA LYS A 215 -14.47 -10.15 9.74
C LYS A 215 -13.51 -9.01 9.43
N ASP A 216 -13.65 -8.44 8.25
CA ASP A 216 -12.87 -7.29 7.81
C ASP A 216 -13.70 -6.02 7.99
N THR A 217 -13.09 -4.99 8.56
CA THR A 217 -13.79 -3.75 8.99
C THR A 217 -14.55 -3.07 7.85
N TRP A 218 -14.01 -3.09 6.63
CA TRP A 218 -14.67 -2.49 5.47
C TRP A 218 -16.01 -3.14 5.12
N THR A 219 -16.20 -4.42 5.45
CA THR A 219 -17.46 -5.14 5.17
C THR A 219 -18.62 -4.64 6.00
N CYS A 220 -18.35 -3.90 7.10
CA CYS A 220 -19.37 -3.25 7.91
C CYS A 220 -20.03 -2.06 7.19
N LEU A 221 -19.38 -1.51 6.16
CA LEU A 221 -19.89 -0.37 5.39
C LEU A 221 -20.83 -0.80 4.24
N ALA A 222 -20.75 -2.06 3.81
CA ALA A 222 -21.53 -2.56 2.67
C ALA A 222 -23.04 -2.26 2.71
N PRO A 223 -23.73 -2.30 3.87
CA PRO A 223 -25.15 -1.94 3.96
C PRO A 223 -25.47 -0.44 3.78
N TRP A 224 -24.45 0.41 3.79
CA TRP A 224 -24.58 1.88 3.78
C TRP A 224 -24.09 2.54 2.48
N ASN A 225 -23.67 1.74 1.50
CA ASN A 225 -23.20 2.19 0.18
C ASN A 225 -24.36 2.35 -0.82
#